data_95f8e68fb4919af8f9e6c3d970e8c7a6
#
_entry.id   95f8e68fb4919af8f9e6c3d970e8c7a6
#
_cell.length_a   1.000
_cell.length_b   1.000
_cell.length_c   1.000
_cell.angle_alpha   90.00
_cell.angle_beta   90.00
_cell.angle_gamma   90.00
#
_symmetry.space_group_name_H-M   'P 1'
#
loop_
_entity.id
_entity.type
_entity.pdbx_description
1 polymer ?
#
loop_
_entity_poly.entity_id
_entity_poly.type
_entity_poly.pdbx_seq_one_letter_code
_entity_poly.pdbx_strand_id
1 'polypeptide(L)'
;MAKFEIKDGVAIIPEGTTEIGMFAFSNCTSLKSMVIPQGVTNIDDCAFEGCTSLTTVTLPVGVKTIESTAFLDCTALATIYVPAKQADYYKKLLRRKLHDKIVELAPEK
;
A
#
# COMPACT_ATOMS: atom_id res chain seq x y z
N MET A 1 18.55 3.74 8.97
CA MET A 1 17.20 3.76 8.40
C MET A 1 16.27 2.92 9.25
N ALA A 2 15.14 3.48 9.63
CA ALA A 2 14.19 2.77 10.45
C ALA A 2 13.50 1.69 9.63
N LYS A 3 13.40 0.50 10.21
CA LYS A 3 12.63 -0.59 9.62
C LYS A 3 11.37 -0.77 10.43
N PHE A 4 10.28 -1.04 9.72
CA PHE A 4 9.01 -1.30 10.39
C PHE A 4 8.95 -2.76 10.82
N GLU A 5 8.34 -2.99 11.96
CA GLU A 5 8.16 -4.35 12.47
C GLU A 5 7.04 -5.04 11.73
N ILE A 6 7.21 -6.33 11.42
CA ILE A 6 6.16 -7.17 10.84
C ILE A 6 5.85 -8.27 11.85
N LYS A 7 4.57 -8.34 12.24
CA LYS A 7 4.12 -9.33 13.20
C LYS A 7 2.89 -10.04 12.65
N ASP A 8 2.95 -11.36 12.59
CA ASP A 8 1.84 -12.18 12.07
C ASP A 8 1.40 -11.75 10.68
N GLY A 9 2.36 -11.33 9.85
CA GLY A 9 2.09 -10.94 8.47
C GLY A 9 1.60 -9.53 8.30
N VAL A 10 1.56 -8.71 9.36
CA VAL A 10 1.06 -7.34 9.32
C VAL A 10 2.16 -6.40 9.78
N ALA A 11 2.39 -5.32 9.02
CA ALA A 11 3.38 -4.32 9.41
C ALA A 11 2.80 -3.40 10.47
N ILE A 12 3.64 -3.06 11.44
CA ILE A 12 3.29 -2.10 12.49
C ILE A 12 3.92 -0.77 12.13
N ILE A 13 3.09 0.21 11.80
CA ILE A 13 3.52 1.53 11.35
C ILE A 13 3.28 2.51 12.48
N PRO A 14 4.31 3.24 12.93
CA PRO A 14 4.12 4.21 14.01
C PRO A 14 3.13 5.31 13.64
N GLU A 15 2.38 5.75 14.63
CA GLU A 15 1.50 6.90 14.48
C GLU A 15 2.31 8.12 14.08
N GLY A 16 1.77 8.94 13.17
CA GLY A 16 2.47 10.12 12.69
C GLY A 16 3.34 9.90 11.47
N THR A 17 3.39 8.65 10.97
CA THR A 17 4.14 8.36 9.76
C THR A 17 3.48 9.07 8.57
N THR A 18 4.28 9.83 7.80
CA THR A 18 3.75 10.59 6.65
C THR A 18 4.15 10.02 5.32
N GLU A 19 5.10 9.10 5.29
CA GLU A 19 5.48 8.46 4.02
C GLU A 19 5.95 7.04 4.27
N ILE A 20 5.77 6.22 3.25
CA ILE A 20 6.40 4.90 3.20
C ILE A 20 7.59 5.06 2.27
N GLY A 21 8.76 5.04 2.84
CA GLY A 21 9.98 5.42 2.14
C GLY A 21 10.45 4.40 1.11
N MET A 22 11.45 4.81 0.35
CA MET A 22 12.06 3.97 -0.67
C MET A 22 12.58 2.68 -0.04
N PHE A 23 12.18 1.54 -0.63
CA PHE A 23 12.59 0.21 -0.19
C PHE A 23 12.15 -0.17 1.23
N ALA A 24 11.21 0.58 1.84
CA ALA A 24 10.83 0.36 3.25
C ALA A 24 10.45 -1.10 3.55
N PHE A 25 9.73 -1.74 2.64
CA PHE A 25 9.31 -3.14 2.79
C PHE A 25 9.81 -4.01 1.63
N SER A 26 10.87 -3.58 0.96
CA SER A 26 11.40 -4.32 -0.18
C SER A 26 11.76 -5.74 0.23
N ASN A 27 11.25 -6.71 -0.54
CA ASN A 27 11.50 -8.13 -0.31
C ASN A 27 11.03 -8.65 1.05
N CYS A 28 10.01 -8.02 1.61
CA CYS A 28 9.43 -8.47 2.88
C CYS A 28 8.47 -9.63 2.59
N THR A 29 9.02 -10.82 2.44
CA THR A 29 8.23 -12.00 2.07
C THR A 29 7.31 -12.50 3.17
N SER A 30 7.46 -11.99 4.40
CA SER A 30 6.55 -12.32 5.49
C SER A 30 5.35 -11.38 5.59
N LEU A 31 5.34 -10.29 4.81
CA LEU A 31 4.25 -9.33 4.84
C LEU A 31 3.08 -9.87 4.03
N LYS A 32 1.93 -10.07 4.67
CA LYS A 32 0.75 -10.66 4.03
C LYS A 32 -0.35 -9.64 3.76
N SER A 33 -0.49 -8.65 4.62
CA SER A 33 -1.46 -7.58 4.42
C SER A 33 -0.90 -6.28 4.94
N MET A 34 -1.33 -5.17 4.33
CA MET A 34 -0.82 -3.86 4.67
C MET A 34 -1.97 -2.87 4.75
N VAL A 35 -2.12 -2.23 5.90
CA VAL A 35 -3.04 -1.11 6.05
C VAL A 35 -2.18 0.13 6.16
N ILE A 36 -2.24 0.99 5.14
CA ILE A 36 -1.49 2.24 5.15
C ILE A 36 -2.24 3.20 6.07
N PRO A 37 -1.60 3.73 7.13
CA PRO A 37 -2.32 4.54 8.11
C PRO A 37 -2.70 5.92 7.56
N GLN A 38 -3.69 6.52 8.20
CA GLN A 38 -4.05 7.91 7.91
C GLN A 38 -2.84 8.80 8.16
N GLY A 39 -2.69 9.81 7.32
CA GLY A 39 -1.56 10.73 7.41
C GLY A 39 -0.45 10.43 6.41
N VAL A 40 -0.40 9.22 5.86
CA VAL A 40 0.59 8.91 4.84
C VAL A 40 0.18 9.57 3.53
N THR A 41 1.07 10.39 2.97
CA THR A 41 0.81 11.10 1.73
C THR A 41 1.61 10.58 0.56
N ASN A 42 2.71 9.89 0.80
CA ASN A 42 3.60 9.40 -0.26
C ASN A 42 3.96 7.94 -0.05
N ILE A 43 3.90 7.17 -1.12
CA ILE A 43 4.43 5.80 -1.15
C ILE A 43 5.52 5.80 -2.21
N ASP A 44 6.76 5.60 -1.78
CA ASP A 44 7.94 5.87 -2.57
C ASP A 44 8.35 4.66 -3.42
N ASP A 45 9.44 4.84 -4.19
CA ASP A 45 9.92 3.81 -5.11
C ASP A 45 10.23 2.52 -4.38
N CYS A 46 9.76 1.41 -4.96
CA CYS A 46 10.08 0.07 -4.48
C CYS A 46 9.71 -0.16 -3.02
N ALA A 47 8.77 0.64 -2.48
CA ALA A 47 8.39 0.54 -1.07
C ALA A 47 7.95 -0.87 -0.69
N PHE A 48 7.25 -1.56 -1.59
CA PHE A 48 6.76 -2.92 -1.37
C PHE A 48 7.26 -3.90 -2.44
N GLU A 49 8.35 -3.54 -3.09
CA GLU A 49 8.89 -4.38 -4.16
C GLU A 49 9.21 -5.78 -3.64
N GLY A 50 8.76 -6.80 -4.36
CA GLY A 50 9.12 -8.17 -4.00
C GLY A 50 8.40 -8.71 -2.79
N CYS A 51 7.34 -8.05 -2.33
CA CYS A 51 6.52 -8.57 -1.24
C CYS A 51 5.63 -9.68 -1.80
N THR A 52 6.21 -10.88 -1.95
CA THR A 52 5.56 -11.97 -2.68
C THR A 52 4.45 -12.65 -1.93
N SER A 53 4.27 -12.35 -0.64
CA SER A 53 3.13 -12.88 0.15
C SER A 53 2.04 -11.85 0.37
N LEU A 54 2.24 -10.60 -0.08
CA LEU A 54 1.29 -9.53 0.14
C LEU A 54 0.06 -9.72 -0.73
N THR A 55 -1.09 -9.94 -0.10
CA THR A 55 -2.34 -10.20 -0.82
C THR A 55 -3.28 -9.01 -0.83
N THR A 56 -3.26 -8.17 0.21
CA THR A 56 -4.17 -7.03 0.30
C THR A 56 -3.43 -5.79 0.78
N VAL A 57 -3.82 -4.65 0.23
CA VAL A 57 -3.34 -3.34 0.66
C VAL A 57 -4.57 -2.46 0.85
N THR A 58 -4.62 -1.72 1.95
CA THR A 58 -5.68 -0.74 2.20
C THR A 58 -5.07 0.64 2.23
N LEU A 59 -5.57 1.53 1.37
CA LEU A 59 -5.06 2.89 1.24
C LEU A 59 -5.97 3.85 2.00
N PRO A 60 -5.41 4.87 2.68
CA PRO A 60 -6.21 5.87 3.39
C PRO A 60 -6.63 6.98 2.44
N VAL A 61 -7.44 7.92 2.92
CA VAL A 61 -7.63 9.18 2.19
C VAL A 61 -6.34 9.97 2.26
N GLY A 62 -6.11 10.81 1.25
CA GLY A 62 -5.03 11.79 1.32
C GLY A 62 -3.68 11.37 0.76
N VAL A 63 -3.57 10.17 0.20
CA VAL A 63 -2.31 9.80 -0.49
C VAL A 63 -2.19 10.65 -1.74
N LYS A 64 -1.05 11.31 -1.92
CA LYS A 64 -0.83 12.21 -3.05
C LYS A 64 0.01 11.58 -4.15
N THR A 65 0.96 10.73 -3.79
CA THR A 65 1.81 10.08 -4.77
C THR A 65 2.02 8.62 -4.41
N ILE A 66 2.00 7.79 -5.44
CA ILE A 66 2.38 6.38 -5.34
C ILE A 66 3.30 6.13 -6.53
N GLU A 67 4.57 5.87 -6.25
CA GLU A 67 5.53 5.68 -7.32
C GLU A 67 5.23 4.41 -8.10
N SER A 68 5.55 4.41 -9.37
CA SER A 68 5.17 3.32 -10.27
C SER A 68 5.76 1.96 -9.87
N THR A 69 6.88 1.96 -9.15
CA THR A 69 7.53 0.73 -8.72
C THR A 69 7.15 0.31 -7.31
N ALA A 70 6.24 1.06 -6.65
CA ALA A 70 5.94 0.81 -5.24
C ALA A 70 5.50 -0.62 -4.96
N PHE A 71 4.75 -1.23 -5.87
CA PHE A 71 4.25 -2.61 -5.73
C PHE A 71 4.83 -3.56 -6.77
N LEU A 72 6.04 -3.27 -7.24
CA LEU A 72 6.69 -4.09 -8.25
C LEU A 72 6.91 -5.50 -7.71
N ASP A 73 6.59 -6.50 -8.52
CA ASP A 73 6.79 -7.91 -8.17
C ASP A 73 6.01 -8.38 -6.93
N CYS A 74 4.92 -7.70 -6.61
CA CYS A 74 3.99 -8.19 -5.60
C CYS A 74 3.07 -9.21 -6.26
N THR A 75 3.57 -10.42 -6.46
CA THR A 75 2.92 -11.42 -7.33
C THR A 75 1.65 -12.01 -6.73
N ALA A 76 1.47 -11.92 -5.41
CA ALA A 76 0.26 -12.42 -4.76
C ALA A 76 -0.80 -11.34 -4.55
N LEU A 77 -0.49 -10.08 -4.92
CA LEU A 77 -1.41 -8.98 -4.66
C LEU A 77 -2.72 -9.17 -5.42
N ALA A 78 -3.80 -9.27 -4.67
CA ALA A 78 -5.12 -9.55 -5.23
C ALA A 78 -6.08 -8.37 -5.10
N THR A 79 -5.99 -7.59 -4.01
CA THR A 79 -6.95 -6.53 -3.73
C THR A 79 -6.27 -5.32 -3.15
N ILE A 80 -6.61 -4.15 -3.68
CA ILE A 80 -6.21 -2.86 -3.13
C ILE A 80 -7.49 -2.14 -2.72
N TYR A 81 -7.72 -2.03 -1.42
CA TYR A 81 -8.89 -1.33 -0.90
C TYR A 81 -8.62 0.16 -0.89
N VAL A 82 -9.56 0.94 -1.39
CA VAL A 82 -9.46 2.40 -1.40
C VAL A 82 -10.70 2.97 -0.71
N PRO A 83 -10.64 4.23 -0.24
CA PRO A 83 -11.81 4.85 0.39
C PRO A 83 -13.00 4.90 -0.56
N ALA A 84 -14.20 4.91 0.02
CA ALA A 84 -15.44 4.99 -0.75
C ALA A 84 -15.38 6.16 -1.72
N LYS A 85 -15.84 5.93 -2.95
CA LYS A 85 -15.93 6.94 -4.02
C LYS A 85 -14.58 7.44 -4.52
N GLN A 86 -13.47 6.79 -4.18
CA GLN A 86 -12.14 7.25 -4.59
C GLN A 86 -11.43 6.32 -5.56
N ALA A 87 -12.13 5.37 -6.16
CA ALA A 87 -11.49 4.46 -7.11
C ALA A 87 -10.84 5.22 -8.27
N ASP A 88 -11.54 6.21 -8.83
CA ASP A 88 -10.99 6.96 -9.97
C ASP A 88 -9.76 7.77 -9.56
N TYR A 89 -9.78 8.34 -8.36
CA TYR A 89 -8.63 9.07 -7.84
C TYR A 89 -7.40 8.16 -7.76
N TYR A 90 -7.56 6.97 -7.17
CA TYR A 90 -6.42 6.07 -6.99
C TYR A 90 -5.98 5.40 -8.28
N LYS A 91 -6.88 5.26 -9.26
CA LYS A 91 -6.48 4.78 -10.58
C LYS A 91 -5.48 5.73 -11.24
N LYS A 92 -5.55 7.02 -10.93
CA LYS A 92 -4.58 7.98 -11.47
C LYS A 92 -3.21 7.84 -10.84
N LEU A 93 -3.15 7.35 -9.60
CA LEU A 93 -1.89 7.20 -8.88
C LEU A 93 -1.25 5.83 -9.11
N LEU A 94 -2.07 4.80 -9.33
CA LEU A 94 -1.60 3.42 -9.45
C LEU A 94 -1.38 3.06 -10.93
N ARG A 95 -0.44 2.15 -11.15
CA ARG A 95 -0.20 1.66 -12.50
C ARG A 95 -1.46 0.97 -13.03
N ARG A 96 -1.66 1.09 -14.36
CA ARG A 96 -2.81 0.47 -15.00
C ARG A 96 -2.93 -1.02 -14.66
N LYS A 97 -1.80 -1.71 -14.56
CA LYS A 97 -1.76 -3.14 -14.26
C LYS A 97 -2.48 -3.49 -12.96
N LEU A 98 -2.59 -2.53 -12.03
CA LEU A 98 -3.21 -2.75 -10.73
C LEU A 98 -4.66 -2.29 -10.68
N HIS A 99 -5.18 -1.69 -11.74
CA HIS A 99 -6.51 -1.08 -11.70
C HIS A 99 -7.63 -2.07 -11.43
N ASP A 100 -7.52 -3.30 -11.94
CA ASP A 100 -8.55 -4.31 -11.73
C ASP A 100 -8.54 -4.90 -10.32
N LYS A 101 -7.56 -4.54 -9.51
CA LYS A 101 -7.46 -4.98 -8.12
C LYS A 101 -8.10 -4.00 -7.15
N ILE A 102 -8.51 -2.83 -7.62
CA ILE A 102 -9.02 -1.76 -6.77
C ILE A 102 -10.46 -2.06 -6.37
N VAL A 103 -10.72 -2.04 -5.06
CA VAL A 103 -12.06 -2.25 -4.49
C VAL A 103 -12.34 -1.10 -3.52
N GLU A 104 -13.47 -0.43 -3.70
CA GLU A 104 -13.85 0.64 -2.77
C GLU A 104 -14.41 0.05 -1.49
N LEU A 105 -13.99 0.62 -0.37
CA LEU A 105 -14.57 0.29 0.93
C LEU A 105 -15.98 0.83 1.01
N ALA A 106 -16.83 0.18 1.80
CA ALA A 106 -18.17 0.68 2.02
C ALA A 106 -18.12 2.03 2.73
N PRO A 107 -19.00 2.97 2.36
CA PRO A 107 -19.04 4.26 3.07
C PRO A 107 -19.40 4.06 4.52
N GLU A 108 -18.78 4.86 5.38
CA GLU A 108 -19.17 4.90 6.78
C GLU A 108 -20.48 5.67 6.93
N LYS A 109 -21.26 5.27 7.91
CA LYS A 109 -22.52 5.91 8.20
C LYS A 109 -22.39 6.96 9.29
#